data_0f94bbe44874ee147508729a37d9d3c7
#
_entry.id   0f94bbe44874ee147508729a37d9d3c7
#
_cell.length_a   1.000
_cell.length_b   1.000
_cell.length_c   1.000
_cell.angle_alpha   90.00
_cell.angle_beta   90.00
_cell.angle_gamma   90.00
#
_symmetry.space_group_name_H-M   'P 1'
#
loop_
_entity.id
_entity.type
_entity.pdbx_description
1 polymer ?
#
loop_
_entity_poly.entity_id
_entity_poly.type
_entity_poly.pdbx_seq_one_letter_code
_entity_poly.pdbx_strand_id
1 'polypeptide(L)'
;NAFWTGFDAAVHRLAPRNRELLVVRATMQSQIDAWLNENAAAGIDAAAYTAFLGEIGYLVEEGDDFSLETGKVDPEIASIAGPQLVVPITNARYALNAANARFGSLYDAFYGTDAIPAEETQVSGYDPVRGGKVIARVRAFLDEAFPLDNGSWTEVTGLSVSNGALVAQLGDASRTLANTTGFAGYIGNADDPQTLVLKNNGLHVLIRIDREGVIGRDDAAGINDVIAESAMSSIMDCEDSVACVDAEDKVLAYRNWRGLMDGTLAVSYTHLRAHETSRN
;
A
#
# COMPACT_ATOMS: atom_id res chain seq x y z
N ASN A 1 18.02 -4.70 31.80
CA ASN A 1 19.48 -4.88 31.96
C ASN A 1 20.12 -5.58 30.75
N ALA A 2 19.55 -6.64 30.19
CA ALA A 2 20.13 -7.35 29.04
C ALA A 2 20.40 -6.44 27.82
N PHE A 3 19.49 -5.52 27.51
CA PHE A 3 19.67 -4.54 26.43
C PHE A 3 20.94 -3.69 26.66
N TRP A 4 21.09 -3.08 27.82
CA TRP A 4 22.24 -2.20 28.11
C TRP A 4 23.55 -2.96 28.13
N THR A 5 23.56 -4.19 28.66
CA THR A 5 24.75 -5.05 28.60
C THR A 5 25.13 -5.40 27.16
N GLY A 6 24.13 -5.74 26.32
CA GLY A 6 24.36 -6.02 24.89
C GLY A 6 24.83 -4.78 24.11
N PHE A 7 24.25 -3.61 24.38
CA PHE A 7 24.67 -2.34 23.78
C PHE A 7 26.11 -1.98 24.14
N ASP A 8 26.46 -2.04 25.43
CA ASP A 8 27.81 -1.79 25.91
C ASP A 8 28.84 -2.73 25.24
N ALA A 9 28.55 -4.02 25.20
CA ALA A 9 29.39 -5.00 24.51
C ALA A 9 29.55 -4.70 23.01
N ALA A 10 28.48 -4.27 22.32
CA ALA A 10 28.53 -3.91 20.92
C ALA A 10 29.41 -2.67 20.69
N VAL A 11 29.25 -1.63 21.51
CA VAL A 11 30.07 -0.41 21.43
C VAL A 11 31.54 -0.74 21.62
N HIS A 12 31.88 -1.48 22.66
CA HIS A 12 33.28 -1.85 22.96
C HIS A 12 33.91 -2.72 21.88
N ARG A 13 33.13 -3.58 21.22
CA ARG A 13 33.61 -4.41 20.12
C ARG A 13 33.82 -3.62 18.83
N LEU A 14 32.88 -2.70 18.51
CA LEU A 14 32.85 -2.03 17.20
C LEU A 14 33.64 -0.70 17.17
N ALA A 15 33.70 0.02 18.29
CA ALA A 15 34.38 1.33 18.36
C ALA A 15 35.88 1.30 18.00
N PRO A 16 36.68 0.29 18.37
CA PRO A 16 38.06 0.19 17.93
C PRO A 16 38.17 0.09 16.41
N ARG A 17 37.38 -0.80 15.79
CA ARG A 17 37.36 -0.96 14.34
C ARG A 17 36.90 0.30 13.62
N ASN A 18 35.91 1.00 14.14
CA ASN A 18 35.47 2.28 13.58
C ASN A 18 36.60 3.33 13.61
N ARG A 19 37.37 3.43 14.72
CA ARG A 19 38.52 4.33 14.77
C ARG A 19 39.59 4.00 13.76
N GLU A 20 39.92 2.73 13.57
CA GLU A 20 40.85 2.28 12.52
C GLU A 20 40.37 2.69 11.13
N LEU A 21 39.10 2.48 10.80
CA LEU A 21 38.51 2.86 9.51
C LEU A 21 38.53 4.38 9.30
N LEU A 22 38.32 5.17 10.32
CA LEU A 22 38.45 6.63 10.24
C LEU A 22 39.89 7.08 9.94
N VAL A 23 40.89 6.39 10.50
CA VAL A 23 42.31 6.63 10.15
C VAL A 23 42.58 6.25 8.68
N VAL A 24 42.12 5.10 8.22
CA VAL A 24 42.23 4.69 6.80
C VAL A 24 41.63 5.75 5.90
N ARG A 25 40.41 6.19 6.18
CA ARG A 25 39.73 7.24 5.42
C ARG A 25 40.51 8.53 5.37
N ALA A 26 41.05 9.00 6.52
CA ALA A 26 41.83 10.22 6.57
C ALA A 26 43.16 10.10 5.80
N THR A 27 43.78 8.92 5.82
CA THR A 27 45.00 8.66 5.05
C THR A 27 44.72 8.68 3.53
N MET A 28 43.66 7.99 3.07
CA MET A 28 43.25 8.02 1.66
C MET A 28 42.93 9.44 1.18
N GLN A 29 42.21 10.23 2.00
CA GLN A 29 41.91 11.62 1.68
C GLN A 29 43.18 12.43 1.49
N SER A 30 44.15 12.31 2.43
CA SER A 30 45.42 13.02 2.31
C SER A 30 46.22 12.63 1.07
N GLN A 31 46.21 11.36 0.68
CA GLN A 31 46.86 10.88 -0.53
C GLN A 31 46.19 11.44 -1.81
N ILE A 32 44.85 11.47 -1.85
CA ILE A 32 44.08 12.06 -2.95
C ILE A 32 44.39 13.56 -3.07
N ASP A 33 44.35 14.30 -1.96
CA ASP A 33 44.62 15.74 -1.93
C ASP A 33 46.04 16.04 -2.42
N ALA A 34 47.03 15.26 -2.00
CA ALA A 34 48.42 15.41 -2.45
C ALA A 34 48.54 15.17 -3.94
N TRP A 35 47.96 14.08 -4.47
CA TRP A 35 47.98 13.74 -5.89
C TRP A 35 47.32 14.83 -6.74
N LEU A 36 46.14 15.32 -6.32
CA LEU A 36 45.44 16.39 -7.02
C LEU A 36 46.23 17.69 -7.03
N ASN A 37 46.85 18.06 -5.91
CA ASN A 37 47.69 19.27 -5.83
C ASN A 37 48.89 19.20 -6.75
N GLU A 38 49.53 18.04 -6.87
CA GLU A 38 50.70 17.82 -7.75
C GLU A 38 50.33 17.85 -9.23
N ASN A 39 49.14 17.37 -9.62
CA ASN A 39 48.74 17.18 -11.02
C ASN A 39 47.80 18.27 -11.54
N ALA A 40 47.18 19.09 -10.69
CA ALA A 40 46.19 20.08 -11.09
C ALA A 40 46.68 21.09 -12.14
N ALA A 41 47.92 21.55 -12.00
CA ALA A 41 48.51 22.56 -12.90
C ALA A 41 48.73 22.08 -14.35
N ALA A 42 48.93 20.78 -14.55
CA ALA A 42 49.15 20.15 -15.88
C ALA A 42 47.85 19.68 -16.54
N GLY A 43 46.73 19.73 -15.82
CA GLY A 43 45.45 19.12 -16.20
C GLY A 43 45.39 17.65 -15.74
N ILE A 44 44.25 17.25 -15.20
CA ILE A 44 44.06 15.91 -14.64
C ILE A 44 43.89 14.91 -15.77
N ASP A 45 44.82 13.95 -15.89
CA ASP A 45 44.66 12.76 -16.74
C ASP A 45 43.75 11.75 -15.99
N ALA A 46 42.59 11.47 -16.55
CA ALA A 46 41.60 10.56 -15.95
C ALA A 46 42.13 9.11 -15.82
N ALA A 47 42.94 8.65 -16.76
CA ALA A 47 43.48 7.29 -16.71
C ALA A 47 44.56 7.15 -15.61
N ALA A 48 45.43 8.14 -15.48
CA ALA A 48 46.45 8.19 -14.42
C ALA A 48 45.78 8.32 -13.03
N TYR A 49 44.71 9.13 -12.92
CA TYR A 49 43.98 9.28 -11.67
C TYR A 49 43.27 7.98 -11.27
N THR A 50 42.61 7.30 -12.20
CA THR A 50 41.96 6.01 -11.94
C THR A 50 42.97 4.95 -11.49
N ALA A 51 44.14 4.87 -12.14
CA ALA A 51 45.21 3.95 -11.74
C ALA A 51 45.69 4.25 -10.31
N PHE A 52 45.94 5.53 -9.99
CA PHE A 52 46.29 5.95 -8.62
C PHE A 52 45.25 5.59 -7.59
N LEU A 53 43.93 5.79 -7.87
CA LEU A 53 42.85 5.41 -6.96
C LEU A 53 42.80 3.90 -6.72
N GLY A 54 43.12 3.10 -7.73
CA GLY A 54 43.31 1.64 -7.59
C GLY A 54 44.51 1.29 -6.70
N GLU A 55 45.65 1.95 -6.91
CA GLU A 55 46.90 1.72 -6.16
C GLU A 55 46.71 1.97 -4.64
N ILE A 56 46.04 3.04 -4.28
CA ILE A 56 45.76 3.36 -2.84
C ILE A 56 44.61 2.54 -2.25
N GLY A 57 43.98 1.67 -3.04
CA GLY A 57 42.86 0.83 -2.61
C GLY A 57 41.53 1.58 -2.41
N TYR A 58 41.38 2.78 -3.00
CA TYR A 58 40.11 3.50 -3.04
C TYR A 58 39.16 2.85 -4.05
N LEU A 59 39.64 2.52 -5.24
CA LEU A 59 38.92 1.67 -6.19
C LEU A 59 39.33 0.22 -5.95
N VAL A 60 38.35 -0.63 -5.83
CA VAL A 60 38.51 -2.09 -5.72
C VAL A 60 37.95 -2.75 -6.97
N GLU A 61 38.48 -3.91 -7.31
CA GLU A 61 37.95 -4.71 -8.43
C GLU A 61 36.51 -5.09 -8.13
N GLU A 62 35.69 -5.08 -9.19
CA GLU A 62 34.34 -5.61 -9.12
C GLU A 62 34.39 -7.11 -8.85
N GLY A 63 33.65 -7.57 -7.87
CA GLY A 63 33.56 -9.00 -7.54
C GLY A 63 32.77 -9.78 -8.60
N ASP A 64 32.76 -11.09 -8.43
CA ASP A 64 31.93 -11.97 -9.26
C ASP A 64 30.44 -11.63 -9.10
N ASP A 65 29.67 -11.86 -10.16
CA ASP A 65 28.23 -11.75 -10.14
C ASP A 65 27.64 -12.62 -9.05
N PHE A 66 26.71 -12.06 -8.28
CA PHE A 66 26.01 -12.81 -7.24
C PHE A 66 24.50 -12.58 -7.32
N SER A 67 23.74 -13.54 -6.82
CA SER A 67 22.30 -13.42 -6.68
C SER A 67 21.92 -13.49 -5.20
N LEU A 68 20.91 -12.70 -4.84
CA LEU A 68 20.31 -12.76 -3.52
C LEU A 68 19.04 -13.60 -3.60
N GLU A 69 18.95 -14.61 -2.75
CA GLU A 69 17.73 -15.38 -2.56
C GLU A 69 17.01 -14.86 -1.32
N THR A 70 15.77 -14.39 -1.51
CA THR A 70 14.91 -13.98 -0.41
C THR A 70 13.92 -15.07 -0.11
N GLY A 71 13.78 -15.43 1.16
CA GLY A 71 12.80 -16.41 1.65
C GLY A 71 11.83 -15.76 2.63
N LYS A 72 10.61 -16.30 2.71
CA LYS A 72 9.58 -15.87 3.68
C LYS A 72 9.21 -14.39 3.59
N VAL A 73 9.20 -13.83 2.38
CA VAL A 73 8.72 -12.48 2.11
C VAL A 73 7.21 -12.55 1.91
N ASP A 74 6.48 -11.61 2.52
CA ASP A 74 5.04 -11.52 2.37
C ASP A 74 4.67 -11.30 0.89
N PRO A 75 3.64 -12.00 0.37
CA PRO A 75 3.23 -11.88 -1.03
C PRO A 75 2.93 -10.44 -1.45
N GLU A 76 2.40 -9.62 -0.54
CA GLU A 76 2.11 -8.20 -0.74
C GLU A 76 3.36 -7.36 -1.05
N ILE A 77 4.53 -7.83 -0.66
CA ILE A 77 5.82 -7.18 -0.92
C ILE A 77 6.52 -7.80 -2.12
N ALA A 78 6.47 -9.14 -2.24
CA ALA A 78 7.32 -9.87 -3.17
C ALA A 78 6.69 -10.12 -4.55
N SER A 79 5.36 -10.28 -4.64
CA SER A 79 4.74 -10.83 -5.85
C SER A 79 3.38 -10.25 -6.24
N ILE A 80 2.66 -9.60 -5.34
CA ILE A 80 1.37 -9.00 -5.66
C ILE A 80 1.58 -7.53 -6.05
N ALA A 81 1.31 -7.21 -7.32
CA ALA A 81 1.29 -5.83 -7.78
C ALA A 81 0.00 -5.15 -7.31
N GLY A 82 0.11 -4.29 -6.31
CA GLY A 82 -1.02 -3.57 -5.73
C GLY A 82 -0.65 -2.15 -5.33
N PRO A 83 -1.64 -1.30 -5.08
CA PRO A 83 -1.40 0.07 -4.63
C PRO A 83 -0.67 0.10 -3.29
N GLN A 84 0.27 1.03 -3.16
CA GLN A 84 1.00 1.30 -1.93
C GLN A 84 0.72 2.73 -1.46
N LEU A 85 0.56 2.90 -0.14
CA LEU A 85 0.50 4.21 0.48
C LEU A 85 1.85 4.53 1.11
N VAL A 86 2.26 5.79 1.03
CA VAL A 86 3.44 6.32 1.72
C VAL A 86 2.98 7.48 2.58
N VAL A 87 3.25 7.42 3.89
CA VAL A 87 2.82 8.45 4.84
C VAL A 87 3.94 8.80 5.82
N PRO A 88 4.05 10.08 6.25
CA PRO A 88 5.00 10.47 7.28
C PRO A 88 4.57 9.88 8.64
N ILE A 89 5.42 9.06 9.26
CA ILE A 89 5.11 8.42 10.55
C ILE A 89 4.97 9.42 11.70
N THR A 90 5.53 10.62 11.58
CA THR A 90 5.36 11.71 12.55
C THR A 90 3.91 12.20 12.63
N ASN A 91 3.12 12.02 11.57
CA ASN A 91 1.70 12.32 11.58
C ASN A 91 0.89 11.08 11.96
N ALA A 92 0.57 10.94 13.25
CA ALA A 92 -0.17 9.80 13.80
C ALA A 92 -1.51 9.54 13.10
N ARG A 93 -2.24 10.60 12.71
CA ARG A 93 -3.51 10.48 12.01
C ARG A 93 -3.33 9.88 10.60
N TYR A 94 -2.33 10.34 9.85
CA TYR A 94 -2.06 9.80 8.53
C TYR A 94 -1.61 8.34 8.62
N ALA A 95 -0.77 8.00 9.61
CA ALA A 95 -0.33 6.63 9.83
C ALA A 95 -1.52 5.70 10.12
N LEU A 96 -2.43 6.10 11.03
CA LEU A 96 -3.64 5.33 11.34
C LEU A 96 -4.58 5.20 10.13
N ASN A 97 -4.81 6.29 9.40
CA ASN A 97 -5.66 6.25 8.21
C ASN A 97 -5.07 5.33 7.14
N ALA A 98 -3.76 5.39 6.90
CA ALA A 98 -3.09 4.52 5.94
C ALA A 98 -3.15 3.03 6.36
N ALA A 99 -2.93 2.74 7.64
CA ALA A 99 -3.05 1.37 8.17
C ALA A 99 -4.46 0.78 8.01
N ASN A 100 -5.50 1.62 8.05
CA ASN A 100 -6.90 1.22 7.90
C ASN A 100 -7.43 1.32 6.46
N ALA A 101 -6.63 1.80 5.52
CA ALA A 101 -7.07 2.08 4.14
C ALA A 101 -6.94 0.89 3.18
N ARG A 102 -6.71 -0.34 3.69
CA ARG A 102 -6.55 -1.51 2.83
C ARG A 102 -7.74 -1.71 1.91
N PHE A 103 -8.94 -1.57 2.43
CA PHE A 103 -10.18 -1.67 1.68
C PHE A 103 -10.90 -0.34 1.62
N GLY A 104 -11.35 0.05 0.44
CA GLY A 104 -12.09 1.29 0.23
C GLY A 104 -13.29 1.09 -0.67
N SER A 105 -14.37 1.85 -0.40
CA SER A 105 -15.57 1.88 -1.24
C SER A 105 -15.23 2.43 -2.62
N LEU A 106 -15.53 1.67 -3.64
CA LEU A 106 -15.39 2.09 -5.02
C LEU A 106 -16.50 3.08 -5.42
N TYR A 107 -17.69 2.91 -4.82
CA TYR A 107 -18.78 3.86 -5.00
C TYR A 107 -18.42 5.24 -4.45
N ASP A 108 -17.91 5.30 -3.21
CA ASP A 108 -17.46 6.57 -2.61
C ASP A 108 -16.33 7.21 -3.39
N ALA A 109 -15.36 6.41 -3.87
CA ALA A 109 -14.24 6.90 -4.64
C ALA A 109 -14.70 7.57 -5.95
N PHE A 110 -15.63 6.96 -6.69
CA PHE A 110 -16.17 7.56 -7.93
C PHE A 110 -17.15 8.70 -7.66
N TYR A 111 -17.97 8.60 -6.60
CA TYR A 111 -18.95 9.63 -6.28
C TYR A 111 -18.28 10.91 -5.73
N GLY A 112 -17.22 10.76 -4.93
CA GLY A 112 -16.54 11.85 -4.24
C GLY A 112 -15.42 12.54 -5.03
N THR A 113 -15.09 12.07 -6.25
CA THR A 113 -13.99 12.59 -7.07
C THR A 113 -14.49 13.06 -8.44
N ASP A 114 -13.59 13.64 -9.22
CA ASP A 114 -13.86 14.07 -10.61
C ASP A 114 -13.68 12.96 -11.65
N ALA A 115 -13.44 11.72 -11.22
CA ALA A 115 -13.38 10.54 -12.11
C ALA A 115 -14.68 10.36 -12.92
N ILE A 116 -15.82 10.76 -12.34
CA ILE A 116 -17.09 10.96 -13.05
C ILE A 116 -17.41 12.45 -12.96
N PRO A 117 -17.39 13.18 -14.09
CA PRO A 117 -17.65 14.62 -14.09
C PRO A 117 -18.98 14.97 -13.41
N ALA A 118 -18.99 16.02 -12.60
CA ALA A 118 -20.20 16.57 -12.03
C ALA A 118 -21.02 17.28 -13.12
N GLU A 119 -22.34 17.25 -12.99
CA GLU A 119 -23.22 18.07 -13.82
C GLU A 119 -23.25 19.52 -13.29
N GLU A 120 -23.61 20.48 -14.15
CA GLU A 120 -23.62 21.90 -13.80
C GLU A 120 -24.59 22.24 -12.65
N THR A 121 -25.61 21.43 -12.45
CA THR A 121 -26.58 21.60 -11.35
C THR A 121 -26.13 20.84 -10.11
N GLN A 122 -25.68 21.58 -9.11
CA GLN A 122 -25.37 20.99 -7.81
C GLN A 122 -26.68 20.68 -7.04
N VAL A 123 -26.89 19.40 -6.73
CA VAL A 123 -27.95 18.94 -5.85
C VAL A 123 -27.41 18.89 -4.41
N SER A 124 -28.19 19.40 -3.45
CA SER A 124 -27.82 19.27 -2.05
C SER A 124 -28.10 17.83 -1.58
N GLY A 125 -27.06 17.13 -1.09
CA GLY A 125 -27.13 15.74 -0.64
C GLY A 125 -26.85 14.72 -1.74
N TYR A 126 -27.45 13.54 -1.65
CA TYR A 126 -27.26 12.47 -2.64
C TYR A 126 -27.98 12.79 -3.94
N ASP A 127 -27.24 12.76 -5.05
CA ASP A 127 -27.76 12.92 -6.40
C ASP A 127 -27.96 11.54 -7.06
N PRO A 128 -29.19 11.08 -7.28
CA PRO A 128 -29.44 9.76 -7.87
C PRO A 128 -29.00 9.66 -9.33
N VAL A 129 -28.95 10.76 -10.08
CA VAL A 129 -28.44 10.75 -11.47
C VAL A 129 -26.94 10.47 -11.47
N ARG A 130 -26.19 11.19 -10.63
CA ARG A 130 -24.76 10.91 -10.43
C ARG A 130 -24.54 9.50 -9.88
N GLY A 131 -25.33 9.09 -8.88
CA GLY A 131 -25.29 7.74 -8.31
C GLY A 131 -25.49 6.65 -9.37
N GLY A 132 -26.44 6.83 -10.29
CA GLY A 132 -26.66 5.91 -11.41
C GLY A 132 -25.42 5.79 -12.33
N LYS A 133 -24.72 6.89 -12.61
CA LYS A 133 -23.46 6.86 -13.39
C LYS A 133 -22.35 6.12 -12.65
N VAL A 134 -22.24 6.30 -11.33
CA VAL A 134 -21.28 5.59 -10.48
C VAL A 134 -21.55 4.09 -10.51
N ILE A 135 -22.81 3.67 -10.28
CA ILE A 135 -23.20 2.27 -10.33
C ILE A 135 -22.87 1.66 -11.70
N ALA A 136 -23.23 2.34 -12.79
CA ALA A 136 -22.93 1.86 -14.14
C ALA A 136 -21.42 1.70 -14.38
N ARG A 137 -20.60 2.65 -13.93
CA ARG A 137 -19.13 2.55 -14.04
C ARG A 137 -18.56 1.38 -13.25
N VAL A 138 -19.07 1.15 -12.03
CA VAL A 138 -18.62 0.02 -11.20
C VAL A 138 -19.08 -1.32 -11.79
N ARG A 139 -20.28 -1.38 -12.38
CA ARG A 139 -20.73 -2.59 -13.09
C ARG A 139 -19.83 -2.90 -14.30
N ALA A 140 -19.44 -1.87 -15.07
CA ALA A 140 -18.48 -2.03 -16.16
C ALA A 140 -17.10 -2.52 -15.65
N PHE A 141 -16.63 -2.03 -14.50
CA PHE A 141 -15.43 -2.56 -13.86
C PHE A 141 -15.58 -4.05 -13.51
N LEU A 142 -16.73 -4.46 -12.99
CA LEU A 142 -16.97 -5.89 -12.71
C LEU A 142 -16.99 -6.73 -13.99
N ASP A 143 -17.52 -6.22 -15.10
CA ASP A 143 -17.46 -6.91 -16.41
C ASP A 143 -16.02 -7.05 -16.92
N GLU A 144 -15.17 -6.04 -16.69
CA GLU A 144 -13.76 -6.06 -17.08
C GLU A 144 -12.93 -7.01 -16.21
N ALA A 145 -13.09 -6.94 -14.88
CA ALA A 145 -12.23 -7.62 -13.92
C ALA A 145 -12.72 -9.03 -13.55
N PHE A 146 -14.03 -9.26 -13.60
CA PHE A 146 -14.72 -10.50 -13.18
C PHE A 146 -15.85 -10.84 -14.15
N PRO A 147 -15.56 -11.03 -15.45
CA PRO A 147 -16.60 -11.29 -16.43
C PRO A 147 -17.43 -12.53 -16.06
N LEU A 148 -18.73 -12.47 -16.32
CA LEU A 148 -19.61 -13.62 -16.28
C LEU A 148 -19.34 -14.53 -17.49
N ASP A 149 -19.71 -15.81 -17.39
CA ASP A 149 -19.59 -16.77 -18.48
C ASP A 149 -20.45 -16.36 -19.70
N ASN A 150 -21.51 -15.58 -19.46
CA ASN A 150 -22.30 -14.89 -20.48
C ASN A 150 -23.15 -13.78 -19.83
N GLY A 151 -23.41 -12.68 -20.57
CA GLY A 151 -24.14 -11.52 -20.09
C GLY A 151 -23.26 -10.49 -19.40
N SER A 152 -23.86 -9.53 -18.72
CA SER A 152 -23.18 -8.41 -18.07
C SER A 152 -23.63 -8.25 -16.61
N TRP A 153 -22.74 -7.75 -15.77
CA TRP A 153 -23.08 -7.36 -14.40
C TRP A 153 -24.19 -6.31 -14.32
N THR A 154 -24.40 -5.54 -15.38
CA THR A 154 -25.50 -4.57 -15.46
C THR A 154 -26.89 -5.24 -15.49
N GLU A 155 -26.96 -6.49 -15.90
CA GLU A 155 -28.18 -7.26 -16.03
C GLU A 155 -28.48 -8.13 -14.79
N VAL A 156 -27.58 -8.15 -13.81
CA VAL A 156 -27.72 -8.99 -12.61
C VAL A 156 -28.85 -8.48 -11.73
N THR A 157 -29.81 -9.37 -11.43
CA THR A 157 -30.96 -9.09 -10.55
C THR A 157 -30.93 -9.82 -9.22
N GLY A 158 -29.99 -10.76 -9.05
CA GLY A 158 -29.81 -11.50 -7.80
C GLY A 158 -28.46 -12.18 -7.75
N LEU A 159 -27.99 -12.43 -6.54
CA LEU A 159 -26.70 -13.06 -6.28
C LEU A 159 -26.88 -14.11 -5.19
N SER A 160 -26.28 -15.28 -5.42
CA SER A 160 -26.26 -16.39 -4.46
C SER A 160 -24.98 -17.21 -4.62
N VAL A 161 -24.80 -18.21 -3.77
CA VAL A 161 -23.69 -19.16 -3.86
C VAL A 161 -24.26 -20.58 -3.95
N SER A 162 -23.82 -21.35 -4.93
CA SER A 162 -24.21 -22.74 -5.09
C SER A 162 -23.00 -23.61 -5.43
N ASN A 163 -22.87 -24.75 -4.76
CA ASN A 163 -21.76 -25.69 -4.96
C ASN A 163 -20.36 -25.02 -4.88
N GLY A 164 -20.21 -24.01 -4.00
CA GLY A 164 -18.95 -23.28 -3.84
C GLY A 164 -18.62 -22.28 -4.95
N ALA A 165 -19.56 -21.97 -5.83
CA ALA A 165 -19.43 -21.00 -6.91
C ALA A 165 -20.44 -19.87 -6.76
N LEU A 166 -20.07 -18.67 -7.22
CA LEU A 166 -20.98 -17.54 -7.35
C LEU A 166 -22.02 -17.85 -8.44
N VAL A 167 -23.28 -17.53 -8.15
CA VAL A 167 -24.40 -17.59 -9.09
C VAL A 167 -24.99 -16.19 -9.21
N ALA A 168 -24.96 -15.64 -10.42
CA ALA A 168 -25.57 -14.38 -10.79
C ALA A 168 -26.87 -14.67 -11.58
N GLN A 169 -27.99 -14.11 -11.14
CA GLN A 169 -29.28 -14.24 -11.79
C GLN A 169 -29.47 -13.09 -12.77
N LEU A 170 -29.72 -13.40 -14.03
CA LEU A 170 -30.00 -12.46 -15.13
C LEU A 170 -31.37 -12.80 -15.72
N GLY A 171 -32.46 -12.16 -15.25
CA GLY A 171 -33.83 -12.58 -15.58
C GLY A 171 -34.07 -14.05 -15.19
N ASP A 172 -34.42 -14.89 -16.15
CA ASP A 172 -34.64 -16.33 -15.93
C ASP A 172 -33.36 -17.18 -16.05
N ALA A 173 -32.24 -16.58 -16.40
CA ALA A 173 -30.95 -17.28 -16.58
C ALA A 173 -30.06 -17.12 -15.38
N SER A 174 -29.41 -18.22 -14.96
CA SER A 174 -28.34 -18.20 -13.97
C SER A 174 -26.99 -18.25 -14.67
N ARG A 175 -26.04 -17.44 -14.22
CA ARG A 175 -24.67 -17.33 -14.73
C ARG A 175 -23.66 -17.50 -13.60
N THR A 176 -22.41 -17.81 -13.95
CA THR A 176 -21.29 -17.85 -13.04
C THR A 176 -20.14 -17.01 -13.59
N LEU A 177 -19.06 -16.88 -12.84
CA LEU A 177 -17.87 -16.22 -13.36
C LEU A 177 -17.25 -17.04 -14.50
N ALA A 178 -16.82 -16.38 -15.57
CA ALA A 178 -16.07 -17.01 -16.66
C ALA A 178 -14.78 -17.68 -16.15
N ASN A 179 -14.13 -17.06 -15.17
CA ASN A 179 -13.06 -17.67 -14.39
C ASN A 179 -13.57 -18.01 -12.98
N THR A 180 -13.94 -19.25 -12.76
CA THR A 180 -14.49 -19.71 -11.48
C THR A 180 -13.53 -19.59 -10.30
N THR A 181 -12.20 -19.54 -10.54
CA THR A 181 -11.20 -19.32 -9.49
C THR A 181 -11.19 -17.88 -8.97
N GLY A 182 -11.88 -16.97 -9.66
CA GLY A 182 -12.11 -15.60 -9.21
C GLY A 182 -13.08 -15.46 -8.05
N PHE A 183 -13.80 -16.53 -7.65
CA PHE A 183 -14.65 -16.51 -6.46
C PHE A 183 -13.84 -17.03 -5.26
N ALA A 184 -13.62 -16.15 -4.26
CA ALA A 184 -12.82 -16.47 -3.08
C ALA A 184 -13.66 -16.88 -1.86
N GLY A 185 -14.95 -16.50 -1.82
CA GLY A 185 -15.84 -16.85 -0.72
C GLY A 185 -17.01 -15.88 -0.52
N TYR A 186 -17.69 -16.03 0.60
CA TYR A 186 -18.84 -15.18 0.95
C TYR A 186 -19.02 -15.08 2.47
N ILE A 187 -19.80 -14.08 2.89
CA ILE A 187 -20.26 -13.87 4.27
C ILE A 187 -21.78 -13.89 4.27
N GLY A 188 -22.37 -14.55 5.25
CA GLY A 188 -23.82 -14.70 5.37
C GLY A 188 -24.32 -16.06 4.89
N ASN A 189 -25.58 -16.11 4.41
CA ASN A 189 -26.19 -17.33 3.88
C ASN A 189 -25.84 -17.50 2.39
N ALA A 190 -25.64 -18.72 1.94
CA ALA A 190 -25.34 -19.01 0.54
C ALA A 190 -26.47 -18.57 -0.41
N ASP A 191 -27.73 -18.71 -0.01
CA ASP A 191 -28.88 -18.31 -0.83
C ASP A 191 -29.15 -16.78 -0.76
N ASP A 192 -28.64 -16.10 0.27
CA ASP A 192 -28.76 -14.65 0.47
C ASP A 192 -27.49 -14.12 1.15
N PRO A 193 -26.39 -14.01 0.41
CA PRO A 193 -25.11 -13.57 0.94
C PRO A 193 -25.13 -12.06 1.25
N GLN A 194 -24.52 -11.69 2.38
CA GLN A 194 -24.31 -10.29 2.75
C GLN A 194 -23.09 -9.69 2.02
N THR A 195 -22.10 -10.55 1.74
CA THR A 195 -20.90 -10.13 1.02
C THR A 195 -20.38 -11.29 0.17
N LEU A 196 -20.06 -11.00 -1.07
CA LEU A 196 -19.31 -11.90 -1.93
C LEU A 196 -17.87 -11.40 -2.03
N VAL A 197 -16.91 -12.29 -1.99
CA VAL A 197 -15.48 -11.99 -2.12
C VAL A 197 -14.96 -12.53 -3.43
N LEU A 198 -14.54 -11.62 -4.29
CA LEU A 198 -13.91 -11.93 -5.57
C LEU A 198 -12.42 -11.69 -5.49
N LYS A 199 -11.64 -12.35 -6.35
CA LYS A 199 -10.18 -12.22 -6.38
C LYS A 199 -9.66 -12.23 -7.81
N ASN A 200 -8.87 -11.22 -8.16
CA ASN A 200 -8.17 -11.14 -9.43
C ASN A 200 -6.76 -10.55 -9.22
N ASN A 201 -5.75 -11.10 -9.89
CA ASN A 201 -4.34 -10.68 -9.76
C ASN A 201 -3.83 -10.59 -8.30
N GLY A 202 -4.34 -11.45 -7.42
CA GLY A 202 -4.00 -11.42 -5.99
C GLY A 202 -4.77 -10.40 -5.16
N LEU A 203 -5.53 -9.48 -5.77
CA LEU A 203 -6.33 -8.45 -5.11
C LEU A 203 -7.78 -8.88 -4.94
N HIS A 204 -8.39 -8.44 -3.84
CA HIS A 204 -9.76 -8.79 -3.52
C HIS A 204 -10.72 -7.63 -3.80
N VAL A 205 -11.92 -8.00 -4.21
CA VAL A 205 -13.07 -7.10 -4.36
C VAL A 205 -14.25 -7.71 -3.61
N LEU A 206 -14.87 -6.93 -2.74
CA LEU A 206 -16.03 -7.33 -1.96
C LEU A 206 -17.28 -6.69 -2.54
N ILE A 207 -18.26 -7.49 -2.89
CA ILE A 207 -19.60 -7.02 -3.29
C ILE A 207 -20.48 -7.10 -2.04
N ARG A 208 -20.85 -5.97 -1.48
CA ARG A 208 -21.77 -5.89 -0.33
C ARG A 208 -23.21 -5.83 -0.79
N ILE A 209 -24.02 -6.73 -0.27
CA ILE A 209 -25.45 -6.85 -0.57
C ILE A 209 -26.22 -6.43 0.67
N ASP A 210 -27.02 -5.39 0.54
CA ASP A 210 -27.92 -4.89 1.58
C ASP A 210 -29.13 -4.22 0.90
N ARG A 211 -30.23 -4.92 0.83
CA ARG A 211 -31.46 -4.46 0.17
C ARG A 211 -32.19 -3.36 0.94
N GLU A 212 -31.82 -3.11 2.18
CA GLU A 212 -32.35 -2.00 2.99
C GLU A 212 -31.40 -0.78 2.97
N GLY A 213 -30.21 -0.95 2.46
CA GLY A 213 -29.18 0.10 2.35
C GLY A 213 -29.61 1.23 1.40
N VAL A 214 -28.94 2.37 1.53
CA VAL A 214 -29.27 3.59 0.76
C VAL A 214 -29.22 3.36 -0.75
N ILE A 215 -28.25 2.59 -1.22
CA ILE A 215 -28.08 2.27 -2.64
C ILE A 215 -28.75 0.94 -2.97
N GLY A 216 -28.55 -0.08 -2.13
CA GLY A 216 -28.97 -1.45 -2.42
C GLY A 216 -30.49 -1.62 -2.49
N ARG A 217 -31.30 -0.78 -1.83
CA ARG A 217 -32.77 -0.82 -1.94
C ARG A 217 -33.29 -0.50 -3.35
N ASP A 218 -32.53 0.29 -4.11
CA ASP A 218 -32.88 0.70 -5.47
C ASP A 218 -32.09 -0.11 -6.53
N ASP A 219 -31.17 -0.97 -6.09
CA ASP A 219 -30.40 -1.86 -6.97
C ASP A 219 -31.10 -3.20 -7.16
N ALA A 220 -31.25 -3.65 -8.40
CA ALA A 220 -31.98 -4.88 -8.74
C ALA A 220 -31.41 -6.13 -8.05
N ALA A 221 -30.09 -6.21 -7.87
CA ALA A 221 -29.40 -7.28 -7.17
C ALA A 221 -29.22 -7.02 -5.67
N GLY A 222 -29.61 -5.82 -5.17
CA GLY A 222 -29.41 -5.41 -3.79
C GLY A 222 -27.97 -5.01 -3.48
N ILE A 223 -27.13 -4.73 -4.48
CA ILE A 223 -25.75 -4.32 -4.25
C ILE A 223 -25.73 -2.91 -3.68
N ASN A 224 -25.26 -2.79 -2.45
CA ASN A 224 -25.18 -1.53 -1.73
C ASN A 224 -23.81 -0.86 -1.85
N ASP A 225 -22.75 -1.65 -2.05
CA ASP A 225 -21.38 -1.16 -2.25
C ASP A 225 -20.51 -2.21 -2.93
N VAL A 226 -19.47 -1.75 -3.61
CA VAL A 226 -18.36 -2.56 -4.09
C VAL A 226 -17.08 -2.00 -3.51
N ILE A 227 -16.38 -2.83 -2.74
CA ILE A 227 -15.20 -2.44 -1.99
C ILE A 227 -13.97 -3.11 -2.60
N ALA A 228 -12.98 -2.31 -2.97
CA ALA A 228 -11.74 -2.81 -3.55
C ALA A 228 -10.59 -2.78 -2.54
N GLU A 229 -9.64 -3.66 -2.70
CA GLU A 229 -8.35 -3.62 -2.02
C GLU A 229 -7.54 -2.46 -2.60
N SER A 230 -7.65 -1.27 -1.97
CA SER A 230 -7.15 0.01 -2.47
C SER A 230 -5.77 0.38 -1.95
N ALA A 231 -5.28 -0.32 -0.91
CA ALA A 231 -3.92 -0.16 -0.38
C ALA A 231 -3.41 -1.52 0.09
N MET A 232 -2.61 -2.18 -0.74
CA MET A 232 -2.05 -3.50 -0.44
C MET A 232 -1.02 -3.43 0.69
N SER A 233 -0.20 -2.39 0.71
CA SER A 233 0.78 -2.12 1.74
C SER A 233 0.88 -0.63 2.04
N SER A 234 1.35 -0.31 3.25
CA SER A 234 1.58 1.07 3.68
C SER A 234 3.02 1.23 4.14
N ILE A 235 3.73 2.19 3.57
CA ILE A 235 5.08 2.57 3.95
C ILE A 235 4.97 3.69 4.99
N MET A 236 5.41 3.40 6.21
CA MET A 236 5.52 4.38 7.28
C MET A 236 6.88 5.06 7.15
N ASP A 237 6.93 6.13 6.38
CA ASP A 237 8.19 6.80 6.07
C ASP A 237 8.78 7.49 7.29
N CYS A 238 10.07 7.22 7.54
CA CYS A 238 10.89 7.81 8.59
C CYS A 238 12.03 8.68 8.03
N GLU A 239 12.04 8.96 6.75
CA GLU A 239 13.12 9.66 6.06
C GLU A 239 12.59 10.90 5.32
N ASP A 240 12.29 10.79 4.04
CA ASP A 240 12.09 11.94 3.14
C ASP A 240 10.83 12.76 3.45
N SER A 241 9.77 12.15 3.93
CA SER A 241 8.53 12.85 4.30
C SER A 241 8.50 13.34 5.74
N VAL A 242 9.55 13.08 6.54
CA VAL A 242 9.65 13.51 7.94
C VAL A 242 10.88 14.38 8.14
N ALA A 243 10.68 15.62 8.59
CA ALA A 243 11.75 16.54 8.95
C ALA A 243 12.06 16.42 10.45
N CYS A 244 12.83 15.40 10.84
CA CYS A 244 13.31 15.28 12.21
C CYS A 244 14.54 16.18 12.41
N VAL A 245 14.37 17.33 13.05
CA VAL A 245 15.45 18.31 13.27
C VAL A 245 16.26 18.03 14.52
N ASP A 246 15.72 17.26 15.46
CA ASP A 246 16.37 16.89 16.70
C ASP A 246 16.02 15.47 17.18
N ALA A 247 16.51 15.12 18.37
CA ALA A 247 16.26 13.81 18.95
C ALA A 247 14.81 13.63 19.40
N GLU A 248 14.11 14.71 19.77
CA GLU A 248 12.71 14.66 20.20
C GLU A 248 11.80 14.29 19.04
N ASP A 249 12.00 14.91 17.88
CA ASP A 249 11.28 14.58 16.63
C ASP A 249 11.52 13.11 16.22
N LYS A 250 12.76 12.65 16.31
CA LYS A 250 13.10 11.26 16.01
C LYS A 250 12.42 10.28 16.97
N VAL A 251 12.40 10.60 18.27
CA VAL A 251 11.69 9.80 19.28
C VAL A 251 10.18 9.80 19.02
N LEU A 252 9.59 10.93 18.58
CA LEU A 252 8.18 10.98 18.20
C LEU A 252 7.88 10.00 17.04
N ALA A 253 8.69 10.02 15.99
CA ALA A 253 8.55 9.10 14.86
C ALA A 253 8.56 7.63 15.30
N TYR A 254 9.57 7.24 16.11
CA TYR A 254 9.65 5.87 16.62
C TYR A 254 8.54 5.51 17.62
N ARG A 255 8.07 6.46 18.42
CA ARG A 255 6.93 6.27 19.34
C ARG A 255 5.65 6.00 18.56
N ASN A 256 5.39 6.77 17.51
CA ASN A 256 4.22 6.56 16.65
C ASN A 256 4.30 5.20 15.94
N TRP A 257 5.47 4.85 15.39
CA TRP A 257 5.64 3.56 14.74
C TRP A 257 5.44 2.38 15.70
N ARG A 258 6.04 2.46 16.88
CA ARG A 258 5.81 1.47 17.93
C ARG A 258 4.35 1.38 18.32
N GLY A 259 3.70 2.53 18.55
CA GLY A 259 2.28 2.59 18.93
C GLY A 259 1.35 2.03 17.84
N LEU A 260 1.73 2.17 16.56
CA LEU A 260 1.00 1.53 15.46
C LEU A 260 1.12 0.01 15.51
N MET A 261 2.33 -0.52 15.76
CA MET A 261 2.59 -1.97 15.82
C MET A 261 1.97 -2.64 17.04
N ASP A 262 1.95 -1.99 18.19
CA ASP A 262 1.39 -2.53 19.44
C ASP A 262 -0.08 -2.14 19.68
N GLY A 263 -0.71 -1.40 18.73
CA GLY A 263 -2.11 -0.99 18.79
C GLY A 263 -2.41 0.11 19.81
N THR A 264 -1.40 0.79 20.33
CA THR A 264 -1.57 1.88 21.33
C THR A 264 -1.59 3.27 20.72
N LEU A 265 -1.30 3.41 19.41
CA LEU A 265 -1.37 4.70 18.74
C LEU A 265 -2.81 5.17 18.66
N ALA A 266 -3.12 6.30 19.27
CA ALA A 266 -4.43 6.92 19.26
C ALA A 266 -4.31 8.42 18.92
N VAL A 267 -5.34 8.94 18.25
CA VAL A 267 -5.49 10.38 17.97
C VAL A 267 -6.85 10.86 18.46
N SER A 268 -6.88 12.03 19.07
CA SER A 268 -8.14 12.67 19.43
C SER A 268 -8.63 13.56 18.29
N TYR A 269 -9.87 13.36 17.87
CA TYR A 269 -10.54 14.21 16.89
C TYR A 269 -11.27 15.33 17.64
N THR A 270 -10.73 16.53 17.65
CA THR A 270 -11.37 17.68 18.30
C THR A 270 -12.46 18.33 17.44
N HIS A 271 -12.58 18.04 16.14
CA HIS A 271 -13.52 18.72 15.23
C HIS A 271 -14.15 17.88 14.10
N LEU A 272 -14.04 16.56 14.10
CA LEU A 272 -14.81 15.74 13.16
C LEU A 272 -15.66 14.74 13.94
N ARG A 273 -16.96 14.74 13.69
CA ARG A 273 -17.87 13.75 14.29
C ARG A 273 -17.34 12.36 13.98
N ALA A 274 -17.06 11.61 15.03
CA ALA A 274 -16.69 10.22 14.94
C ALA A 274 -17.86 9.43 14.30
N HIS A 275 -17.71 9.08 13.04
CA HIS A 275 -18.38 7.97 12.45
C HIS A 275 -17.28 7.09 11.85
N GLU A 276 -16.85 6.19 12.68
CA GLU A 276 -16.36 4.86 12.43
C GLU A 276 -15.41 4.45 13.54
N THR A 277 -15.98 3.88 14.57
CA THR A 277 -15.25 2.93 15.38
C THR A 277 -15.03 1.71 14.50
N SER A 278 -13.76 1.39 14.22
CA SER A 278 -13.38 0.10 13.65
C SER A 278 -14.05 -1.00 14.49
N ARG A 279 -15.03 -1.64 13.94
CA ARG A 279 -15.48 -2.95 14.43
C ARG A 279 -14.88 -3.99 13.50
N ASN A 280 -14.01 -4.78 14.13
CA ASN A 280 -13.49 -6.03 13.57
C ASN A 280 -14.62 -6.93 13.07
#